data_56748cad06446a0aed66b09dc26a067e
#
_entry.id   56748cad06446a0aed66b09dc26a067e
#
_cell.length_a   1.000
_cell.length_b   1.000
_cell.length_c   1.000
_cell.angle_alpha   90.00
_cell.angle_beta   90.00
_cell.angle_gamma   90.00
#
_symmetry.space_group_name_H-M   'P 1'
#
loop_
_entity.id
_entity.type
_entity.pdbx_description
1 polymer ?
#
loop_
_entity_poly.entity_id
_entity_poly.type
_entity_poly.pdbx_seq_one_letter_code
_entity_poly.pdbx_strand_id
1 'polypeptide(L)'
;MKRERLAARNAGSEARSKRDPNFLPAHIAGSFQRELTDLIDQLAEEGSYKEQYLKSEFLSKYLDERLVPASTRQQAAISKWLAVETTNARTNSRIYLNSISPTDFGPCTSSSILVAARKIIKQVLGTLIYPDVLSGGSHTNGASTRVRRSEFAALTKCTGTAHVSKSALPHWSQIVKFTRYEDQPVELMESSVLFTVPKKTDIDRVACKEPEINMLLQRTVGSHIRKRMKVFGIDLNDQSVNKNLARVAIERGLATLDLSSASDSISKQLVFDLLPFEWWSLLDDLRVKSTLLPDGQIHTLEMFSSMGNGFTFELESLIFWALTRAICTQIKVRGRISVYGDDLIVPS
;
A
#
# COMPACT_ATOMS: atom_id res chain seq x y z
N MET A 1 -0.69 -49.38 -0.04
CA MET A 1 0.42 -48.60 -0.59
C MET A 1 0.07 -47.21 -1.11
N LYS A 2 -0.91 -46.98 -2.02
CA LYS A 2 -1.28 -45.60 -2.45
C LYS A 2 -1.98 -44.74 -1.37
N ARG A 3 -2.83 -45.34 -0.52
CA ARG A 3 -3.53 -44.65 0.58
C ARG A 3 -2.59 -44.25 1.73
N GLU A 4 -1.59 -45.06 2.06
CA GLU A 4 -0.60 -44.75 3.09
C GLU A 4 0.35 -43.63 2.68
N ARG A 5 0.71 -43.55 1.39
CA ARG A 5 1.52 -42.41 0.86
C ARG A 5 0.74 -41.08 0.83
N LEU A 6 -0.59 -41.12 0.70
CA LEU A 6 -1.44 -39.93 0.75
C LEU A 6 -1.60 -39.44 2.21
N ALA A 7 -1.77 -40.37 3.16
CA ALA A 7 -1.81 -40.05 4.60
C ALA A 7 -0.49 -39.46 5.11
N ALA A 8 0.65 -40.01 4.68
CA ALA A 8 1.97 -39.49 5.03
C ALA A 8 2.26 -38.12 4.40
N ARG A 9 1.71 -37.83 3.19
CA ARG A 9 1.80 -36.50 2.57
C ARG A 9 0.94 -35.46 3.28
N ASN A 10 -0.27 -35.84 3.74
CA ASN A 10 -1.14 -34.93 4.48
C ASN A 10 -0.61 -34.67 5.90
N ALA A 11 -0.05 -35.66 6.59
CA ALA A 11 0.62 -35.47 7.86
C ALA A 11 1.88 -34.57 7.73
N GLY A 12 2.61 -34.68 6.61
CA GLY A 12 3.74 -33.80 6.30
C GLY A 12 3.33 -32.37 5.98
N SER A 13 2.13 -32.13 5.41
CA SER A 13 1.58 -30.79 5.15
C SER A 13 1.03 -30.13 6.42
N GLU A 14 0.40 -30.91 7.29
CA GLU A 14 -0.03 -30.43 8.62
C GLU A 14 1.17 -30.11 9.54
N ALA A 15 2.23 -30.91 9.49
CA ALA A 15 3.46 -30.64 10.22
C ALA A 15 4.23 -29.43 9.68
N ARG A 16 4.09 -29.08 8.40
CA ARG A 16 4.67 -27.85 7.81
C ARG A 16 3.84 -26.60 8.12
N SER A 17 2.51 -26.70 8.28
CA SER A 17 1.68 -25.55 8.69
C SER A 17 1.86 -25.17 10.17
N LYS A 18 2.39 -26.08 10.99
CA LYS A 18 2.67 -25.86 12.41
C LYS A 18 4.09 -25.38 12.73
N ARG A 19 4.94 -25.19 11.74
CA ARG A 19 6.24 -24.53 11.88
C ARG A 19 6.14 -23.08 11.42
N ASP A 20 5.34 -22.28 12.15
CA ASP A 20 5.57 -20.86 12.23
C ASP A 20 6.96 -20.67 12.85
N PRO A 21 7.92 -20.03 12.17
CA PRO A 21 9.24 -19.77 12.75
C PRO A 21 9.18 -18.93 14.05
N ASN A 22 8.00 -18.37 14.37
CA ASN A 22 7.72 -17.67 15.62
C ASN A 22 7.02 -18.55 16.67
N PHE A 23 6.77 -19.84 16.40
CA PHE A 23 6.13 -20.74 17.36
C PHE A 23 7.15 -21.29 18.34
N LEU A 24 7.40 -20.53 19.39
CA LEU A 24 8.04 -21.04 20.60
C LEU A 24 6.99 -21.72 21.47
N PRO A 25 7.26 -22.92 22.01
CA PRO A 25 6.38 -23.55 23.02
C PRO A 25 6.06 -22.56 24.14
N ALA A 26 4.80 -22.52 24.60
CA ALA A 26 4.31 -21.47 25.50
C ALA A 26 5.13 -21.30 26.78
N HIS A 27 5.76 -22.40 27.30
CA HIS A 27 6.64 -22.35 28.46
C HIS A 27 8.01 -21.72 28.14
N ILE A 28 8.54 -21.89 26.91
CA ILE A 28 9.82 -21.30 26.49
C ILE A 28 9.57 -19.84 26.10
N ALA A 29 8.45 -19.55 25.44
CA ALA A 29 8.06 -18.18 25.09
C ALA A 29 7.91 -17.32 26.35
N GLY A 30 7.33 -17.84 27.41
CA GLY A 30 7.12 -17.10 28.66
C GLY A 30 8.38 -16.79 29.48
N SER A 31 9.42 -17.67 29.48
CA SER A 31 10.70 -17.40 30.11
C SER A 31 11.57 -16.47 29.26
N PHE A 32 11.72 -16.77 27.99
CA PHE A 32 12.47 -15.93 27.04
C PHE A 32 11.93 -14.50 26.97
N GLN A 33 10.61 -14.35 27.01
CA GLN A 33 9.97 -13.06 27.00
C GLN A 33 10.26 -12.26 28.28
N ARG A 34 10.21 -12.86 29.45
CA ARG A 34 10.60 -12.20 30.72
C ARG A 34 12.06 -11.77 30.69
N GLU A 35 12.95 -12.70 30.34
CA GLU A 35 14.39 -12.42 30.25
C GLU A 35 14.69 -11.32 29.22
N LEU A 36 13.98 -11.31 28.05
CA LEU A 36 14.12 -10.28 27.05
C LEU A 36 13.58 -8.93 27.55
N THR A 37 12.44 -8.93 28.25
CA THR A 37 11.86 -7.71 28.81
C THR A 37 12.74 -7.16 29.91
N ASP A 38 13.22 -8.01 30.82
CA ASP A 38 14.14 -7.63 31.91
C ASP A 38 15.47 -7.09 31.36
N LEU A 39 16.03 -7.74 30.34
CA LEU A 39 17.24 -7.26 29.65
C LEU A 39 17.02 -5.91 28.96
N ILE A 40 15.88 -5.74 28.32
CA ILE A 40 15.51 -4.51 27.62
C ILE A 40 15.24 -3.39 28.63
N ASP A 41 14.64 -3.69 29.78
CA ASP A 41 14.39 -2.72 30.84
C ASP A 41 15.70 -2.31 31.52
N GLN A 42 16.62 -3.24 31.76
CA GLN A 42 17.97 -2.94 32.24
C GLN A 42 18.76 -2.05 31.29
N LEU A 43 18.66 -2.27 29.97
CA LEU A 43 19.29 -1.42 28.94
C LEU A 43 18.70 -0.01 28.83
N ALA A 44 17.52 0.24 29.42
CA ALA A 44 16.79 1.49 29.20
C ALA A 44 16.97 2.53 30.29
N GLU A 45 17.33 2.15 31.49
CA GLU A 45 17.43 3.10 32.62
C GLU A 45 18.68 3.98 32.55
N GLU A 46 19.75 3.54 31.86
CA GLU A 46 21.02 4.26 31.76
C GLU A 46 21.59 4.35 30.33
N GLY A 47 20.81 4.00 29.31
CA GLY A 47 21.33 3.78 27.96
C GLY A 47 21.51 5.04 27.12
N SER A 48 22.50 5.00 26.25
CA SER A 48 22.71 5.97 25.17
C SER A 48 21.51 6.03 24.23
N TYR A 49 21.36 7.11 23.44
CA TYR A 49 20.33 7.23 22.40
C TYR A 49 20.26 5.99 21.48
N LYS A 50 21.42 5.38 21.18
CA LYS A 50 21.50 4.16 20.38
C LYS A 50 20.81 2.97 21.05
N GLU A 51 20.98 2.79 22.35
CA GLU A 51 20.37 1.69 23.11
C GLU A 51 18.86 1.90 23.27
N GLN A 52 18.42 3.13 23.54
CA GLN A 52 17.00 3.47 23.58
C GLN A 52 16.33 3.25 22.21
N TYR A 53 17.00 3.62 21.11
CA TYR A 53 16.51 3.38 19.75
C TYR A 53 16.41 1.89 19.44
N LEU A 54 17.45 1.11 19.76
CA LEU A 54 17.43 -0.36 19.58
C LEU A 54 16.31 -1.01 20.38
N LYS A 55 16.12 -0.59 21.62
CA LYS A 55 15.01 -1.07 22.48
C LYS A 55 13.66 -0.81 21.83
N SER A 56 13.40 0.44 21.40
CA SER A 56 12.14 0.81 20.80
C SER A 56 11.86 0.01 19.52
N GLU A 57 12.87 -0.21 18.68
CA GLU A 57 12.72 -0.97 17.43
C GLU A 57 12.54 -2.48 17.67
N PHE A 58 13.24 -3.07 18.65
CA PHE A 58 13.04 -4.46 19.03
C PHE A 58 11.63 -4.73 19.55
N LEU A 59 11.12 -3.85 20.41
CA LEU A 59 9.78 -4.00 20.99
C LEU A 59 8.67 -3.60 20.04
N SER A 60 8.93 -2.67 19.11
CA SER A 60 7.90 -2.09 18.25
C SER A 60 7.14 -3.10 17.38
N LYS A 61 7.77 -4.25 17.08
CA LYS A 61 7.20 -5.32 16.25
C LYS A 61 6.91 -6.62 17.01
N TYR A 62 7.15 -6.62 18.30
CA TYR A 62 6.88 -7.79 19.15
C TYR A 62 5.38 -7.87 19.44
N LEU A 63 4.75 -8.95 19.00
CA LEU A 63 3.32 -9.18 19.19
C LEU A 63 3.09 -10.13 20.37
N ASP A 64 2.44 -9.64 21.43
CA ASP A 64 2.01 -10.45 22.55
C ASP A 64 0.55 -10.13 22.91
N GLU A 65 -0.31 -11.10 22.68
CA GLU A 65 -1.75 -11.00 22.94
C GLU A 65 -2.08 -10.75 24.43
N ARG A 66 -1.14 -11.10 25.34
CA ARG A 66 -1.30 -10.87 26.79
C ARG A 66 -1.00 -9.43 27.17
N LEU A 67 -0.13 -8.73 26.43
CA LEU A 67 0.21 -7.34 26.64
C LEU A 67 -0.82 -6.42 25.96
N VAL A 68 -1.06 -6.66 24.67
CA VAL A 68 -2.04 -5.89 23.89
C VAL A 68 -2.91 -6.86 23.09
N PRO A 69 -4.16 -7.08 23.49
CA PRO A 69 -5.09 -7.94 22.76
C PRO A 69 -5.28 -7.51 21.31
N ALA A 70 -5.49 -8.49 20.41
CA ALA A 70 -5.71 -8.22 18.99
C ALA A 70 -6.86 -7.24 18.75
N SER A 71 -7.95 -7.37 19.51
CA SER A 71 -9.11 -6.46 19.42
C SER A 71 -8.73 -4.99 19.70
N THR A 72 -7.86 -4.76 20.67
CA THR A 72 -7.36 -3.41 20.99
C THR A 72 -6.51 -2.83 19.86
N ARG A 73 -5.59 -3.64 19.32
CA ARG A 73 -4.75 -3.24 18.16
C ARG A 73 -5.59 -2.94 16.92
N GLN A 74 -6.60 -3.76 16.66
CA GLN A 74 -7.55 -3.56 15.56
C GLN A 74 -8.34 -2.28 15.71
N GLN A 75 -8.89 -2.03 16.91
CA GLN A 75 -9.66 -0.82 17.19
C GLN A 75 -8.79 0.44 17.05
N ALA A 76 -7.56 0.41 17.56
CA ALA A 76 -6.60 1.51 17.40
C ALA A 76 -6.29 1.79 15.91
N ALA A 77 -6.12 0.73 15.12
CA ALA A 77 -5.85 0.83 13.69
C ALA A 77 -7.04 1.46 12.93
N ILE A 78 -8.26 0.99 13.20
CA ILE A 78 -9.47 1.49 12.55
C ILE A 78 -9.73 2.95 12.94
N SER A 79 -9.58 3.29 14.22
CA SER A 79 -9.74 4.67 14.70
C SER A 79 -8.73 5.62 14.06
N LYS A 80 -7.46 5.21 13.95
CA LYS A 80 -6.43 5.98 13.24
C LYS A 80 -6.77 6.15 11.77
N TRP A 81 -7.22 5.09 11.09
CA TRP A 81 -7.58 5.12 9.68
C TRP A 81 -8.75 6.08 9.42
N LEU A 82 -9.81 6.07 10.24
CA LEU A 82 -10.94 7.00 10.15
C LEU A 82 -10.52 8.46 10.40
N ALA A 83 -9.55 8.69 11.29
CA ALA A 83 -8.98 10.02 11.49
C ALA A 83 -8.23 10.53 10.25
N VAL A 84 -7.52 9.64 9.54
CA VAL A 84 -6.89 9.97 8.25
C VAL A 84 -7.94 10.27 7.19
N GLU A 85 -9.02 9.50 7.11
CA GLU A 85 -10.15 9.79 6.21
C GLU A 85 -10.78 11.16 6.45
N THR A 86 -10.97 11.53 7.73
CA THR A 86 -11.42 12.89 8.10
C THR A 86 -10.43 13.97 7.61
N THR A 87 -9.13 13.69 7.68
CA THR A 87 -8.09 14.59 7.18
C THR A 87 -8.13 14.67 5.65
N ASN A 88 -8.35 13.54 4.97
CA ASN A 88 -8.51 13.49 3.52
C ASN A 88 -9.72 14.31 3.04
N ALA A 89 -10.86 14.28 3.76
CA ALA A 89 -12.01 15.10 3.43
C ALA A 89 -11.68 16.61 3.46
N ARG A 90 -10.93 17.04 4.49
CA ARG A 90 -10.43 18.43 4.58
C ARG A 90 -9.43 18.74 3.45
N THR A 91 -8.54 17.82 3.15
CA THR A 91 -7.55 17.97 2.07
C THR A 91 -8.22 18.08 0.72
N ASN A 92 -9.25 17.26 0.44
CA ASN A 92 -10.04 17.34 -0.78
C ASN A 92 -10.66 18.74 -0.98
N SER A 93 -11.25 19.30 0.10
CA SER A 93 -11.80 20.66 0.06
C SER A 93 -10.72 21.73 -0.16
N ARG A 94 -9.55 21.60 0.50
CA ARG A 94 -8.42 22.53 0.34
C ARG A 94 -7.84 22.52 -1.07
N ILE A 95 -7.68 21.35 -1.69
CA ILE A 95 -7.16 21.23 -3.05
C ILE A 95 -8.13 21.87 -4.06
N TYR A 96 -9.43 21.67 -3.87
CA TYR A 96 -10.44 22.33 -4.70
C TYR A 96 -10.32 23.87 -4.66
N LEU A 97 -10.04 24.44 -3.47
CA LEU A 97 -9.86 25.87 -3.29
C LEU A 97 -8.44 26.37 -3.61
N ASN A 98 -7.48 25.48 -3.87
CA ASN A 98 -6.07 25.83 -4.00
C ASN A 98 -5.77 26.77 -5.19
N SER A 99 -6.60 26.77 -6.23
CA SER A 99 -6.49 27.71 -7.36
C SER A 99 -6.85 29.15 -6.97
N ILE A 100 -7.70 29.33 -5.96
CA ILE A 100 -8.20 30.63 -5.49
C ILE A 100 -7.35 31.13 -4.31
N SER A 101 -7.00 30.23 -3.39
CA SER A 101 -6.24 30.56 -2.17
C SER A 101 -5.10 29.54 -1.95
N PRO A 102 -4.03 29.63 -2.72
CA PRO A 102 -2.88 28.73 -2.55
C PRO A 102 -2.13 29.02 -1.26
N THR A 103 -1.60 27.95 -0.62
CA THR A 103 -0.68 28.10 0.50
C THR A 103 0.67 28.62 0.00
N ASP A 104 1.18 29.64 0.65
CA ASP A 104 2.52 30.22 0.37
C ASP A 104 3.57 29.52 1.24
N PHE A 105 4.66 29.08 0.61
CA PHE A 105 5.84 28.48 1.25
C PHE A 105 7.10 29.35 1.06
N GLY A 106 6.96 30.62 0.68
CA GLY A 106 8.03 31.54 0.38
C GLY A 106 8.56 31.38 -1.06
N PRO A 107 9.49 30.44 -1.33
CA PRO A 107 10.03 30.26 -2.68
C PRO A 107 9.03 29.72 -3.71
N CYS A 108 7.94 29.11 -3.25
CA CYS A 108 6.92 28.50 -4.10
C CYS A 108 5.57 28.45 -3.38
N THR A 109 4.49 28.24 -4.15
CA THR A 109 3.14 28.07 -3.62
C THR A 109 2.65 26.66 -3.87
N SER A 110 1.67 26.20 -3.08
CA SER A 110 1.01 24.90 -3.31
C SER A 110 0.48 24.78 -4.75
N SER A 111 -0.08 25.84 -5.29
CA SER A 111 -0.57 25.86 -6.70
C SER A 111 0.57 25.66 -7.68
N SER A 112 1.68 26.39 -7.55
CA SER A 112 2.83 26.26 -8.44
C SER A 112 3.47 24.87 -8.40
N ILE A 113 3.52 24.25 -7.21
CA ILE A 113 4.01 22.89 -7.01
C ILE A 113 3.10 21.88 -7.72
N LEU A 114 1.78 21.97 -7.54
CA LEU A 114 0.81 21.06 -8.19
C LEU A 114 0.85 21.18 -9.71
N VAL A 115 0.94 22.41 -10.26
CA VAL A 115 1.09 22.63 -11.70
C VAL A 115 2.36 21.99 -12.26
N ALA A 116 3.49 22.12 -11.55
CA ALA A 116 4.75 21.51 -11.96
C ALA A 116 4.70 19.97 -11.85
N ALA A 117 4.14 19.44 -10.76
CA ALA A 117 3.98 18.00 -10.55
C ALA A 117 3.08 17.35 -11.60
N ARG A 118 1.96 18.01 -11.97
CA ARG A 118 1.07 17.58 -13.06
C ARG A 118 1.81 17.42 -14.39
N LYS A 119 2.68 18.37 -14.75
CA LYS A 119 3.51 18.27 -15.96
C LYS A 119 4.44 17.07 -15.92
N ILE A 120 5.08 16.83 -14.76
CA ILE A 120 5.98 15.69 -14.57
C ILE A 120 5.20 14.38 -14.69
N ILE A 121 4.07 14.24 -14.00
CA ILE A 121 3.20 13.05 -14.07
C ILE A 121 2.74 12.77 -15.49
N LYS A 122 2.30 13.82 -16.21
CA LYS A 122 1.91 13.69 -17.63
C LYS A 122 3.06 13.17 -18.50
N GLN A 123 4.28 13.60 -18.28
CA GLN A 123 5.46 13.10 -18.99
C GLN A 123 5.76 11.63 -18.66
N VAL A 124 5.65 11.25 -17.40
CA VAL A 124 5.88 9.87 -16.97
C VAL A 124 4.83 8.94 -17.56
N LEU A 125 3.56 9.24 -17.38
CA LEU A 125 2.46 8.39 -17.83
C LEU A 125 2.35 8.34 -19.34
N GLY A 126 2.57 9.48 -20.03
CA GLY A 126 2.37 9.60 -21.47
C GLY A 126 0.90 9.46 -21.87
N THR A 127 0.66 9.23 -23.15
CA THR A 127 -0.69 8.97 -23.69
C THR A 127 -1.20 7.62 -23.22
N LEU A 128 -2.46 7.56 -22.81
CA LEU A 128 -3.10 6.30 -22.45
C LEU A 128 -3.40 5.48 -23.71
N ILE A 129 -2.76 4.32 -23.83
CA ILE A 129 -3.01 3.33 -24.88
C ILE A 129 -3.64 2.11 -24.20
N TYR A 130 -4.94 1.99 -24.30
CA TYR A 130 -5.75 1.03 -23.55
C TYR A 130 -5.26 -0.42 -23.65
N PRO A 131 -4.98 -0.99 -24.85
CA PRO A 131 -4.49 -2.37 -24.95
C PRO A 131 -3.17 -2.60 -24.21
N ASP A 132 -2.25 -1.63 -24.26
CA ASP A 132 -0.93 -1.76 -23.61
C ASP A 132 -1.03 -1.71 -22.08
N VAL A 133 -1.96 -0.92 -21.58
CA VAL A 133 -2.14 -0.69 -20.13
C VAL A 133 -2.90 -1.84 -19.48
N LEU A 134 -3.88 -2.43 -20.15
CA LEU A 134 -4.74 -3.50 -19.59
C LEU A 134 -4.30 -4.91 -19.98
N SER A 135 -3.19 -5.08 -20.71
CA SER A 135 -2.65 -6.39 -21.09
C SER A 135 -1.71 -6.99 -20.05
N GLY A 136 -1.73 -8.32 -19.91
CA GLY A 136 -0.73 -9.07 -19.15
C GLY A 136 -0.90 -9.06 -17.63
N GLY A 137 -2.09 -8.81 -17.12
CA GLY A 137 -2.39 -8.87 -15.69
C GLY A 137 -2.33 -10.29 -15.11
N SER A 138 -1.99 -10.40 -13.85
CA SER A 138 -2.01 -11.65 -13.08
C SER A 138 -2.60 -11.44 -11.70
N HIS A 139 -3.32 -12.46 -11.21
CA HIS A 139 -3.83 -12.43 -9.83
C HIS A 139 -2.70 -12.44 -8.80
N THR A 140 -2.95 -11.78 -7.67
CA THR A 140 -2.05 -11.81 -6.50
C THR A 140 -2.37 -12.99 -5.60
N ASN A 141 -1.40 -13.35 -4.75
CA ASN A 141 -1.59 -14.27 -3.63
C ASN A 141 -2.35 -13.62 -2.45
N GLY A 142 -2.70 -12.32 -2.53
CA GLY A 142 -3.45 -11.62 -1.50
C GLY A 142 -4.92 -12.07 -1.44
N ALA A 143 -5.58 -11.82 -0.30
CA ALA A 143 -7.02 -12.02 -0.16
C ALA A 143 -7.79 -11.08 -1.10
N SER A 144 -8.99 -11.50 -1.53
CA SER A 144 -9.98 -10.67 -2.23
C SER A 144 -11.29 -10.66 -1.42
N THR A 145 -12.31 -9.99 -1.91
CA THR A 145 -13.63 -10.03 -1.29
C THR A 145 -14.20 -11.44 -1.20
N ARG A 146 -13.82 -12.34 -2.11
CA ARG A 146 -14.27 -13.74 -2.16
C ARG A 146 -13.27 -14.74 -1.56
N VAL A 147 -11.97 -14.58 -1.89
CA VAL A 147 -10.95 -15.59 -1.59
C VAL A 147 -10.10 -15.17 -0.38
N ARG A 148 -10.05 -16.01 0.65
CA ARG A 148 -9.14 -15.83 1.80
C ARG A 148 -7.72 -16.19 1.41
N ARG A 149 -6.74 -15.56 2.07
CA ARG A 149 -5.32 -15.85 1.82
C ARG A 149 -4.94 -17.32 2.08
N SER A 150 -5.55 -17.94 3.07
CA SER A 150 -5.35 -19.36 3.41
C SER A 150 -5.92 -20.32 2.35
N GLU A 151 -6.87 -19.86 1.54
CA GLU A 151 -7.55 -20.64 0.50
C GLU A 151 -6.92 -20.41 -0.88
N PHE A 152 -5.89 -19.59 -0.97
CA PHE A 152 -5.26 -19.26 -2.24
C PHE A 152 -4.50 -20.47 -2.82
N ALA A 153 -5.03 -21.01 -3.89
CA ALA A 153 -4.30 -21.80 -4.87
C ALA A 153 -4.29 -21.04 -6.20
N ALA A 154 -3.31 -21.29 -7.05
CA ALA A 154 -3.10 -20.54 -8.29
C ALA A 154 -4.38 -20.43 -9.18
N LEU A 155 -5.32 -21.36 -9.04
CA LEU A 155 -6.55 -21.41 -9.80
C LEU A 155 -7.80 -20.91 -9.04
N THR A 156 -7.72 -20.66 -7.73
CA THR A 156 -8.92 -20.33 -6.92
C THR A 156 -9.60 -19.03 -7.37
N LYS A 157 -8.82 -18.02 -7.79
CA LYS A 157 -9.37 -16.77 -8.34
C LYS A 157 -9.82 -16.87 -9.79
N CYS A 158 -9.45 -17.95 -10.46
CA CYS A 158 -9.79 -18.21 -11.87
C CYS A 158 -11.03 -19.11 -12.03
N THR A 159 -11.61 -19.58 -10.93
CA THR A 159 -12.75 -20.51 -10.92
C THR A 159 -13.88 -19.95 -10.06
N GLY A 160 -15.11 -20.39 -10.32
CA GLY A 160 -16.31 -19.90 -9.64
C GLY A 160 -16.69 -18.48 -10.05
N THR A 161 -17.65 -17.87 -9.34
CA THR A 161 -18.15 -16.52 -9.63
C THR A 161 -17.15 -15.46 -9.15
N ALA A 162 -16.61 -14.67 -10.06
CA ALA A 162 -15.63 -13.63 -9.73
C ALA A 162 -16.33 -12.33 -9.32
N HIS A 163 -15.77 -11.63 -8.33
CA HIS A 163 -16.28 -10.33 -7.88
C HIS A 163 -15.69 -9.19 -8.71
N VAL A 164 -16.55 -8.22 -9.09
CA VAL A 164 -16.16 -7.02 -9.82
C VAL A 164 -17.01 -5.83 -9.39
N SER A 165 -16.44 -4.62 -9.37
CA SER A 165 -17.23 -3.41 -9.16
C SER A 165 -17.96 -3.00 -10.44
N LYS A 166 -19.11 -2.31 -10.30
CA LYS A 166 -19.91 -1.83 -11.43
C LYS A 166 -19.08 -0.96 -12.39
N SER A 167 -18.20 -0.11 -11.87
CA SER A 167 -17.36 0.77 -12.69
C SER A 167 -16.23 0.04 -13.42
N ALA A 168 -15.71 -1.06 -12.88
CA ALA A 168 -14.65 -1.85 -13.51
C ALA A 168 -15.19 -2.86 -14.56
N LEU A 169 -16.46 -3.23 -14.48
CA LEU A 169 -17.06 -4.23 -15.37
C LEU A 169 -16.92 -3.90 -16.86
N PRO A 170 -17.13 -2.65 -17.35
CA PRO A 170 -16.94 -2.34 -18.76
C PRO A 170 -15.51 -2.60 -19.25
N HIS A 171 -14.50 -2.28 -18.45
CA HIS A 171 -13.08 -2.55 -18.75
C HIS A 171 -12.80 -4.06 -18.80
N TRP A 172 -13.34 -4.81 -17.84
CA TRP A 172 -13.27 -6.27 -17.85
C TRP A 172 -13.90 -6.88 -19.10
N SER A 173 -15.10 -6.45 -19.47
CA SER A 173 -15.84 -6.96 -20.62
C SER A 173 -15.11 -6.77 -21.96
N GLN A 174 -14.24 -5.74 -22.06
CA GLN A 174 -13.43 -5.50 -23.27
C GLN A 174 -12.26 -6.47 -23.40
N ILE A 175 -11.67 -6.92 -22.27
CA ILE A 175 -10.44 -7.73 -22.30
C ILE A 175 -10.70 -9.20 -22.02
N VAL A 176 -11.79 -9.55 -21.34
CA VAL A 176 -12.06 -10.94 -20.91
C VAL A 176 -12.09 -11.94 -22.06
N LYS A 177 -12.62 -11.55 -23.21
CA LYS A 177 -12.72 -12.38 -24.44
C LYS A 177 -11.36 -12.87 -24.95
N PHE A 178 -10.27 -12.21 -24.54
CA PHE A 178 -8.91 -12.59 -24.92
C PHE A 178 -8.17 -13.30 -23.79
N THR A 179 -8.89 -13.74 -22.77
CA THR A 179 -8.32 -14.39 -21.59
C THR A 179 -8.96 -15.74 -21.37
N ARG A 180 -8.33 -16.56 -20.52
CA ARG A 180 -8.89 -17.84 -20.06
C ARG A 180 -10.09 -17.69 -19.10
N TYR A 181 -10.57 -16.48 -18.85
CA TYR A 181 -11.66 -16.15 -17.92
C TYR A 181 -12.96 -15.80 -18.66
N GLU A 182 -13.04 -16.00 -19.97
CA GLU A 182 -14.20 -15.59 -20.79
C GLU A 182 -15.52 -16.13 -20.25
N ASP A 183 -15.53 -17.40 -19.83
CA ASP A 183 -16.73 -18.07 -19.31
C ASP A 183 -16.91 -17.94 -17.79
N GLN A 184 -16.03 -17.20 -17.11
CA GLN A 184 -16.14 -17.04 -15.66
C GLN A 184 -17.33 -16.13 -15.30
N PRO A 185 -18.33 -16.61 -14.53
CA PRO A 185 -19.44 -15.78 -14.10
C PRO A 185 -18.94 -14.68 -13.16
N VAL A 186 -19.61 -13.52 -13.18
CA VAL A 186 -19.26 -12.36 -12.37
C VAL A 186 -20.40 -11.92 -11.46
N GLU A 187 -20.04 -11.44 -10.26
CA GLU A 187 -20.94 -10.84 -9.29
C GLU A 187 -20.52 -9.41 -9.00
N LEU A 188 -21.51 -8.50 -8.99
CA LEU A 188 -21.26 -7.08 -8.74
C LEU A 188 -21.08 -6.81 -7.24
N MET A 189 -19.98 -6.12 -6.91
CA MET A 189 -19.68 -5.68 -5.55
C MET A 189 -19.74 -4.16 -5.45
N GLU A 190 -20.43 -3.66 -4.43
CA GLU A 190 -20.55 -2.22 -4.19
C GLU A 190 -19.39 -1.67 -3.34
N SER A 191 -18.76 -2.53 -2.53
CA SER A 191 -17.70 -2.14 -1.61
C SER A 191 -16.56 -3.14 -1.56
N SER A 192 -15.37 -2.66 -1.20
CA SER A 192 -14.31 -3.49 -0.66
C SER A 192 -14.62 -3.90 0.79
N VAL A 193 -13.79 -4.72 1.40
CA VAL A 193 -13.96 -5.14 2.81
C VAL A 193 -12.72 -4.75 3.61
N LEU A 194 -12.90 -3.89 4.60
CA LEU A 194 -11.83 -3.48 5.50
C LEU A 194 -11.45 -4.62 6.44
N PHE A 195 -10.17 -4.83 6.63
CA PHE A 195 -9.60 -5.76 7.60
C PHE A 195 -8.29 -5.22 8.15
N THR A 196 -7.80 -5.83 9.21
CA THR A 196 -6.52 -5.46 9.80
C THR A 196 -5.51 -6.60 9.71
N VAL A 197 -4.23 -6.24 9.69
CA VAL A 197 -3.10 -7.16 9.78
C VAL A 197 -2.13 -6.66 10.85
N PRO A 198 -1.53 -7.55 11.65
CA PRO A 198 -0.55 -7.17 12.68
C PRO A 198 0.61 -6.36 12.07
N LYS A 199 0.98 -5.25 12.72
CA LYS A 199 2.07 -4.37 12.27
C LYS A 199 3.06 -4.06 13.39
N LYS A 200 2.55 -3.60 14.52
CA LYS A 200 3.31 -3.23 15.71
C LYS A 200 2.66 -3.81 16.96
N THR A 201 3.36 -3.72 18.07
CA THR A 201 2.90 -4.23 19.37
C THR A 201 1.57 -3.64 19.80
N ASP A 202 1.33 -2.38 19.51
CA ASP A 202 0.20 -1.57 19.98
C ASP A 202 -0.89 -1.33 18.90
N ILE A 203 -0.57 -1.55 17.62
CA ILE A 203 -1.47 -1.21 16.51
C ILE A 203 -1.29 -2.14 15.31
N ASP A 204 -2.41 -2.56 14.75
CA ASP A 204 -2.46 -3.24 13.47
C ASP A 204 -2.34 -2.25 12.30
N ARG A 205 -2.32 -2.78 11.09
CA ARG A 205 -2.41 -2.02 9.85
C ARG A 205 -3.75 -2.30 9.19
N VAL A 206 -4.48 -1.26 8.79
CA VAL A 206 -5.69 -1.40 7.99
C VAL A 206 -5.32 -1.72 6.54
N ALA A 207 -6.10 -2.59 5.93
CA ALA A 207 -6.09 -2.87 4.50
C ALA A 207 -7.50 -3.21 4.03
N CYS A 208 -7.76 -3.09 2.73
CA CYS A 208 -9.05 -3.43 2.13
C CYS A 208 -8.90 -4.61 1.17
N LYS A 209 -9.82 -5.57 1.27
CA LYS A 209 -9.94 -6.64 0.28
C LYS A 209 -10.75 -6.09 -0.89
N GLU A 210 -10.12 -5.98 -2.04
CA GLU A 210 -10.77 -5.56 -3.27
C GLU A 210 -11.44 -6.77 -3.98
N PRO A 211 -12.44 -6.56 -4.86
CA PRO A 211 -12.91 -7.58 -5.76
C PRO A 211 -11.76 -8.09 -6.66
N GLU A 212 -11.71 -9.38 -6.94
CA GLU A 212 -10.57 -9.99 -7.63
C GLU A 212 -10.34 -9.47 -9.05
N ILE A 213 -11.40 -9.14 -9.78
CA ILE A 213 -11.27 -8.56 -11.13
C ILE A 213 -10.72 -7.14 -11.03
N ASN A 214 -11.20 -6.32 -10.08
CA ASN A 214 -10.61 -5.00 -9.84
C ASN A 214 -9.11 -5.12 -9.54
N MET A 215 -8.72 -6.03 -8.62
CA MET A 215 -7.31 -6.26 -8.29
C MET A 215 -6.47 -6.66 -9.51
N LEU A 216 -7.01 -7.50 -10.40
CA LEU A 216 -6.34 -7.91 -11.62
C LEU A 216 -6.07 -6.71 -12.54
N LEU A 217 -7.11 -5.91 -12.81
CA LEU A 217 -7.01 -4.72 -13.65
C LEU A 217 -6.10 -3.65 -13.03
N GLN A 218 -6.26 -3.41 -11.73
CA GLN A 218 -5.43 -2.48 -10.96
C GLN A 218 -3.94 -2.84 -11.04
N ARG A 219 -3.59 -4.11 -10.88
CA ARG A 219 -2.21 -4.58 -11.00
C ARG A 219 -1.64 -4.42 -12.40
N THR A 220 -2.46 -4.57 -13.41
CA THR A 220 -2.04 -4.38 -14.79
C THR A 220 -1.63 -2.93 -15.00
N VAL A 221 -2.47 -2.00 -14.55
CA VAL A 221 -2.18 -0.56 -14.57
C VAL A 221 -0.96 -0.23 -13.71
N GLY A 222 -0.88 -0.74 -12.48
CA GLY A 222 0.29 -0.56 -11.61
C GLY A 222 1.58 -1.03 -12.26
N SER A 223 1.56 -2.19 -12.92
CA SER A 223 2.71 -2.71 -13.67
C SER A 223 3.13 -1.80 -14.82
N HIS A 224 2.17 -1.18 -15.49
CA HIS A 224 2.45 -0.18 -16.54
C HIS A 224 3.10 1.07 -15.95
N ILE A 225 2.53 1.65 -14.88
CA ILE A 225 3.11 2.81 -14.19
C ILE A 225 4.55 2.49 -13.76
N ARG A 226 4.81 1.31 -13.19
CA ARG A 226 6.14 0.84 -12.78
C ARG A 226 7.14 0.81 -13.93
N LYS A 227 6.74 0.31 -15.10
CA LYS A 227 7.55 0.33 -16.32
C LYS A 227 7.85 1.76 -16.76
N ARG A 228 6.87 2.66 -16.70
CA ARG A 228 7.04 4.07 -17.06
C ARG A 228 8.00 4.78 -16.11
N MET A 229 7.85 4.61 -14.80
CA MET A 229 8.73 5.21 -13.80
C MET A 229 10.18 4.73 -13.97
N LYS A 230 10.38 3.46 -14.34
CA LYS A 230 11.73 2.92 -14.60
C LYS A 230 12.45 3.67 -15.73
N VAL A 231 11.75 4.11 -16.77
CA VAL A 231 12.33 4.94 -17.85
C VAL A 231 12.85 6.28 -17.32
N PHE A 232 12.26 6.78 -16.23
CA PHE A 232 12.69 8.02 -15.56
C PHE A 232 13.68 7.78 -14.42
N GLY A 233 14.23 6.56 -14.32
CA GLY A 233 15.27 6.19 -13.36
C GLY A 233 14.76 5.76 -11.99
N ILE A 234 13.45 5.52 -11.84
CA ILE A 234 12.84 5.02 -10.60
C ILE A 234 12.41 3.56 -10.82
N ASP A 235 13.22 2.62 -10.33
CA ASP A 235 12.90 1.20 -10.42
C ASP A 235 12.22 0.70 -9.13
N LEU A 236 10.91 0.59 -9.18
CA LEU A 236 10.10 0.10 -8.06
C LEU A 236 10.18 -1.44 -7.85
N ASN A 237 11.02 -2.15 -8.62
CA ASN A 237 11.31 -3.55 -8.37
C ASN A 237 12.58 -3.74 -7.53
N ASP A 238 13.37 -2.68 -7.35
CA ASP A 238 14.65 -2.73 -6.64
C ASP A 238 14.75 -1.68 -5.53
N GLN A 239 14.54 -2.11 -4.29
CA GLN A 239 14.70 -1.27 -3.10
C GLN A 239 16.18 -1.00 -2.74
N SER A 240 17.13 -1.72 -3.35
CA SER A 240 18.56 -1.59 -2.99
C SER A 240 19.10 -0.18 -3.25
N VAL A 241 18.54 0.52 -4.23
CA VAL A 241 18.88 1.91 -4.55
C VAL A 241 18.63 2.81 -3.34
N ASN A 242 17.41 2.79 -2.77
CA ASN A 242 17.06 3.58 -1.59
C ASN A 242 17.90 3.17 -0.38
N LYS A 243 18.08 1.86 -0.12
CA LYS A 243 18.92 1.38 0.99
C LYS A 243 20.37 1.87 0.89
N ASN A 244 20.95 1.83 -0.30
CA ASN A 244 22.33 2.28 -0.51
C ASN A 244 22.46 3.81 -0.38
N LEU A 245 21.50 4.57 -0.89
CA LEU A 245 21.47 6.02 -0.73
C LEU A 245 21.29 6.43 0.74
N ALA A 246 20.42 5.75 1.49
CA ALA A 246 20.23 6.01 2.91
C ALA A 246 21.51 5.78 3.73
N ARG A 247 22.32 4.74 3.39
CA ARG A 247 23.60 4.47 4.06
C ARG A 247 24.63 5.59 3.92
N VAL A 248 24.63 6.27 2.78
CA VAL A 248 25.59 7.35 2.45
C VAL A 248 24.94 8.72 2.49
N ALA A 249 23.77 8.85 3.09
CA ALA A 249 22.96 10.07 3.05
C ALA A 249 23.74 11.26 3.64
N ILE A 250 24.32 11.11 4.83
CA ILE A 250 25.10 12.15 5.50
C ILE A 250 26.29 12.59 4.64
N GLU A 251 27.06 11.64 4.11
CA GLU A 251 28.26 11.93 3.29
C GLU A 251 27.91 12.65 1.99
N ARG A 252 26.71 12.43 1.45
CA ARG A 252 26.27 12.97 0.17
C ARG A 252 25.32 14.15 0.27
N GLY A 253 25.08 14.68 1.47
CA GLY A 253 24.14 15.77 1.67
C GLY A 253 22.72 15.36 1.23
N LEU A 254 22.23 14.19 1.68
CA LEU A 254 20.91 13.70 1.42
C LEU A 254 20.13 13.55 2.73
N ALA A 255 18.85 13.78 2.68
CA ALA A 255 17.90 13.51 3.75
C ALA A 255 17.00 12.33 3.40
N THR A 256 16.64 11.52 4.40
CA THR A 256 15.63 10.46 4.29
C THR A 256 14.35 10.93 4.92
N LEU A 257 13.23 10.73 4.24
CA LEU A 257 11.89 11.09 4.72
C LEU A 257 11.03 9.82 4.78
N ASP A 258 10.38 9.60 5.91
CA ASP A 258 9.36 8.57 6.13
C ASP A 258 8.02 9.28 6.39
N LEU A 259 7.02 8.99 5.57
CA LEU A 259 5.72 9.66 5.63
C LEU A 259 4.73 8.85 6.45
N SER A 260 4.16 9.46 7.46
CA SER A 260 3.12 8.81 8.29
C SER A 260 1.83 8.62 7.51
N SER A 261 1.30 7.37 7.49
CA SER A 261 0.07 7.01 6.78
C SER A 261 0.09 7.41 5.29
N ALA A 262 1.24 7.24 4.64
CA ALA A 262 1.50 7.77 3.31
C ALA A 262 0.45 7.37 2.28
N SER A 263 0.24 6.06 2.04
CA SER A 263 -0.77 5.58 1.09
C SER A 263 -2.19 6.02 1.47
N ASP A 264 -2.51 6.00 2.77
CA ASP A 264 -3.83 6.38 3.25
C ASP A 264 -4.09 7.89 3.15
N SER A 265 -3.04 8.72 2.99
CA SER A 265 -3.15 10.19 2.86
C SER A 265 -3.26 10.70 1.41
N ILE A 266 -3.25 9.81 0.42
CA ILE A 266 -3.47 10.18 -0.98
C ILE A 266 -4.95 10.41 -1.23
N SER A 267 -5.36 11.68 -1.13
CA SER A 267 -6.77 12.08 -1.24
C SER A 267 -7.28 12.01 -2.69
N LYS A 268 -8.58 11.76 -2.88
CA LYS A 268 -9.19 11.62 -4.21
C LYS A 268 -9.07 12.86 -5.07
N GLN A 269 -9.20 14.06 -4.48
CA GLN A 269 -9.09 15.32 -5.22
C GLN A 269 -7.65 15.61 -5.64
N LEU A 270 -6.66 15.19 -4.84
CA LEU A 270 -5.25 15.31 -5.22
C LEU A 270 -4.95 14.50 -6.48
N VAL A 271 -5.45 13.28 -6.55
CA VAL A 271 -5.23 12.42 -7.73
C VAL A 271 -5.94 12.97 -8.96
N PHE A 272 -7.17 13.47 -8.80
CA PHE A 272 -7.90 14.15 -9.87
C PHE A 272 -7.14 15.36 -10.41
N ASP A 273 -6.56 16.16 -9.52
CA ASP A 273 -5.81 17.36 -9.88
C ASP A 273 -4.47 17.07 -10.56
N LEU A 274 -3.79 15.99 -10.15
CA LEU A 274 -2.43 15.68 -10.62
C LEU A 274 -2.39 14.84 -11.90
N LEU A 275 -3.34 13.96 -12.14
CA LEU A 275 -3.29 13.04 -13.28
C LEU A 275 -3.93 13.65 -14.53
N PRO A 276 -3.47 13.30 -15.76
CA PRO A 276 -4.24 13.51 -16.96
C PRO A 276 -5.62 12.86 -16.84
N PHE A 277 -6.65 13.52 -17.36
CA PHE A 277 -8.05 13.10 -17.17
C PHE A 277 -8.30 11.64 -17.58
N GLU A 278 -7.73 11.19 -18.69
CA GLU A 278 -7.90 9.84 -19.21
C GLU A 278 -7.31 8.79 -18.23
N TRP A 279 -6.16 9.10 -17.62
CA TRP A 279 -5.52 8.26 -16.61
C TRP A 279 -6.32 8.25 -15.32
N TRP A 280 -6.74 9.43 -14.87
CA TRP A 280 -7.58 9.53 -13.67
C TRP A 280 -8.89 8.75 -13.85
N SER A 281 -9.58 8.90 -14.98
CA SER A 281 -10.83 8.20 -15.26
C SER A 281 -10.66 6.70 -15.22
N LEU A 282 -9.61 6.16 -15.85
CA LEU A 282 -9.30 4.73 -15.79
C LEU A 282 -9.07 4.26 -14.35
N LEU A 283 -8.23 4.96 -13.59
CA LEU A 283 -7.93 4.56 -12.22
C LEU A 283 -9.17 4.69 -11.31
N ASP A 284 -10.01 5.72 -11.51
CA ASP A 284 -11.25 5.93 -10.74
C ASP A 284 -12.31 4.88 -11.05
N ASP A 285 -12.37 4.38 -12.29
CA ASP A 285 -13.25 3.26 -12.65
C ASP A 285 -12.78 1.92 -12.04
N LEU A 286 -11.47 1.73 -11.94
CA LEU A 286 -10.89 0.49 -11.44
C LEU A 286 -10.83 0.41 -9.90
N ARG A 287 -10.82 1.53 -9.17
CA ARG A 287 -10.86 1.51 -7.70
C ARG A 287 -12.26 1.23 -7.18
N VAL A 288 -12.38 0.63 -5.99
CA VAL A 288 -13.65 0.58 -5.26
C VAL A 288 -13.77 1.85 -4.41
N LYS A 289 -14.94 2.51 -4.48
CA LYS A 289 -15.16 3.87 -3.91
C LYS A 289 -15.65 3.83 -2.47
N SER A 290 -15.96 2.65 -1.94
CA SER A 290 -16.44 2.43 -0.58
C SER A 290 -15.88 1.16 0.02
N THR A 291 -15.90 1.06 1.33
CA THR A 291 -15.48 -0.14 2.05
C THR A 291 -16.46 -0.51 3.16
N LEU A 292 -16.70 -1.80 3.33
CA LEU A 292 -17.48 -2.34 4.43
C LEU A 292 -16.59 -2.39 5.69
N LEU A 293 -17.00 -1.68 6.72
CA LEU A 293 -16.34 -1.67 8.01
C LEU A 293 -16.69 -2.91 8.84
N PRO A 294 -15.91 -3.28 9.87
CA PRO A 294 -16.21 -4.44 10.72
C PRO A 294 -17.54 -4.34 11.51
N ASP A 295 -18.07 -3.15 11.70
CA ASP A 295 -19.38 -2.91 12.33
C ASP A 295 -20.58 -3.05 11.37
N GLY A 296 -20.30 -3.37 10.09
CA GLY A 296 -21.32 -3.53 9.05
C GLY A 296 -21.69 -2.25 8.31
N GLN A 297 -21.11 -1.10 8.66
CA GLN A 297 -21.37 0.16 7.96
C GLN A 297 -20.54 0.25 6.68
N ILE A 298 -21.12 0.87 5.64
CA ILE A 298 -20.40 1.18 4.40
C ILE A 298 -19.85 2.61 4.51
N HIS A 299 -18.52 2.73 4.42
CA HIS A 299 -17.82 4.00 4.43
C HIS A 299 -17.40 4.40 3.01
N THR A 300 -17.77 5.60 2.57
CA THR A 300 -17.31 6.18 1.29
C THR A 300 -15.92 6.77 1.47
N LEU A 301 -14.97 6.35 0.63
CA LEU A 301 -13.57 6.72 0.74
C LEU A 301 -13.30 8.18 0.34
N GLU A 302 -12.60 8.91 1.18
CA GLU A 302 -12.03 10.22 0.90
C GLU A 302 -10.58 10.13 0.36
N MET A 303 -9.87 9.03 0.68
CA MET A 303 -8.65 8.64 -0.03
C MET A 303 -8.97 8.14 -1.43
N PHE A 304 -7.98 8.17 -2.33
CA PHE A 304 -8.17 7.65 -3.67
C PHE A 304 -8.15 6.12 -3.72
N SER A 305 -7.18 5.51 -3.07
CA SER A 305 -7.05 4.06 -3.00
C SER A 305 -6.47 3.63 -1.66
N SER A 306 -7.05 2.58 -1.07
CA SER A 306 -6.57 2.01 0.18
C SER A 306 -5.45 1.00 -0.04
N MET A 307 -4.75 0.64 1.03
CA MET A 307 -3.83 -0.49 1.02
C MET A 307 -4.60 -1.77 0.67
N GLY A 308 -4.12 -2.51 -0.33
CA GLY A 308 -4.78 -3.70 -0.90
C GLY A 308 -5.23 -3.49 -2.34
N ASN A 309 -5.44 -2.24 -2.77
CA ASN A 309 -5.62 -1.91 -4.17
C ASN A 309 -4.32 -2.14 -4.96
N GLY A 310 -4.44 -2.66 -6.17
CA GLY A 310 -3.31 -3.19 -6.94
C GLY A 310 -2.38 -2.15 -7.58
N PHE A 311 -2.69 -0.86 -7.53
CA PHE A 311 -1.84 0.23 -8.04
C PHE A 311 -1.44 1.26 -6.97
N THR A 312 -1.89 1.13 -5.72
CA THR A 312 -1.64 2.14 -4.68
C THR A 312 -0.16 2.46 -4.52
N PHE A 313 0.70 1.43 -4.46
CA PHE A 313 2.14 1.60 -4.28
C PHE A 313 2.80 2.37 -5.43
N GLU A 314 2.43 2.09 -6.66
CA GLU A 314 2.96 2.77 -7.84
C GLU A 314 2.45 4.20 -7.95
N LEU A 315 1.17 4.41 -7.62
CA LEU A 315 0.53 5.73 -7.66
C LEU A 315 1.13 6.66 -6.59
N GLU A 316 1.28 6.19 -5.35
CA GLU A 316 1.90 6.99 -4.29
C GLU A 316 3.35 7.34 -4.62
N SER A 317 4.13 6.35 -5.09
CA SER A 317 5.52 6.58 -5.51
C SER A 317 5.62 7.62 -6.61
N LEU A 318 4.76 7.57 -7.62
CA LEU A 318 4.70 8.54 -8.71
C LEU A 318 4.38 9.95 -8.20
N ILE A 319 3.37 10.07 -7.33
CA ILE A 319 2.93 11.34 -6.77
C ILE A 319 4.03 11.95 -5.91
N PHE A 320 4.61 11.21 -4.98
CA PHE A 320 5.65 11.71 -4.10
C PHE A 320 6.91 12.09 -4.87
N TRP A 321 7.33 11.29 -5.83
CA TRP A 321 8.46 11.64 -6.69
C TRP A 321 8.20 12.93 -7.49
N ALA A 322 7.01 13.08 -8.08
CA ALA A 322 6.67 14.25 -8.88
C ALA A 322 6.57 15.52 -8.04
N LEU A 323 5.96 15.46 -6.85
CA LEU A 323 5.89 16.58 -5.92
C LEU A 323 7.28 17.00 -5.45
N THR A 324 8.10 16.04 -5.02
CA THR A 324 9.48 16.31 -4.57
C THR A 324 10.30 16.94 -5.69
N ARG A 325 10.23 16.40 -6.89
CA ARG A 325 10.95 16.94 -8.05
C ARG A 325 10.45 18.33 -8.43
N ALA A 326 9.15 18.59 -8.35
CA ALA A 326 8.58 19.92 -8.58
C ALA A 326 9.10 20.94 -7.57
N ILE A 327 9.10 20.59 -6.28
CA ILE A 327 9.64 21.46 -5.22
C ILE A 327 11.12 21.74 -5.46
N CYS A 328 11.98 20.71 -5.58
CA CYS A 328 13.42 20.88 -5.79
C CYS A 328 13.72 21.75 -7.03
N THR A 329 12.93 21.63 -8.09
CA THR A 329 13.10 22.46 -9.30
C THR A 329 12.79 23.93 -9.01
N GLN A 330 11.71 24.23 -8.27
CA GLN A 330 11.30 25.61 -7.98
C GLN A 330 12.25 26.31 -7.01
N ILE A 331 12.70 25.61 -5.98
CA ILE A 331 13.67 26.15 -5.02
C ILE A 331 15.14 26.06 -5.52
N LYS A 332 15.34 25.58 -6.77
CA LYS A 332 16.65 25.46 -7.44
C LYS A 332 17.65 24.54 -6.73
N VAL A 333 17.16 23.59 -5.93
CA VAL A 333 17.99 22.56 -5.31
C VAL A 333 18.26 21.45 -6.33
N ARG A 334 19.55 21.13 -6.52
CA ARG A 334 19.99 20.05 -7.41
C ARG A 334 20.48 18.86 -6.59
N GLY A 335 20.17 17.66 -7.04
CA GLY A 335 20.63 16.43 -6.41
C GLY A 335 19.76 15.25 -6.82
N ARG A 336 20.10 14.10 -6.28
CA ARG A 336 19.36 12.86 -6.54
C ARG A 336 18.09 12.80 -5.68
N ILE A 337 16.98 12.53 -6.32
CA ILE A 337 15.71 12.20 -5.69
C ILE A 337 15.45 10.71 -5.95
N SER A 338 15.15 9.96 -4.93
CA SER A 338 14.77 8.54 -5.04
C SER A 338 13.52 8.29 -4.21
N VAL A 339 12.67 7.38 -4.69
CA VAL A 339 11.42 7.02 -4.04
C VAL A 339 11.18 5.53 -4.16
N TYR A 340 10.62 4.95 -3.10
CA TYR A 340 10.15 3.56 -3.06
C TYR A 340 8.96 3.50 -2.09
N GLY A 341 7.73 3.67 -2.63
CA GLY A 341 6.56 3.89 -1.80
C GLY A 341 6.66 5.21 -1.01
N ASP A 342 6.56 5.08 0.29
CA ASP A 342 6.69 6.15 1.29
C ASP A 342 8.13 6.50 1.68
N ASP A 343 9.10 5.66 1.30
CA ASP A 343 10.53 5.91 1.53
C ASP A 343 11.10 6.92 0.52
N LEU A 344 11.30 8.16 0.90
CA LEU A 344 11.88 9.19 0.05
C LEU A 344 13.32 9.53 0.45
N ILE A 345 14.16 9.76 -0.56
CA ILE A 345 15.51 10.33 -0.39
C ILE A 345 15.60 11.56 -1.25
N VAL A 346 15.99 12.67 -0.61
CA VAL A 346 15.99 13.99 -1.21
C VAL A 346 17.32 14.70 -0.92
N PRO A 347 17.74 15.70 -1.72
CA PRO A 347 18.84 16.60 -1.35
C PRO A 347 18.51 17.34 -0.05
N SER A 348 19.48 17.43 0.87
CA SER A 348 19.35 18.15 2.14
C SER A 348 19.63 19.63 1.98
#